data_7b91c94b7a12e9372d07225eabcc839a
#
_entry.id   7b91c94b7a12e9372d07225eabcc839a
#
_cell.length_a   1.000
_cell.length_b   1.000
_cell.length_c   1.000
_cell.angle_alpha   90.00
_cell.angle_beta   90.00
_cell.angle_gamma   90.00
#
_symmetry.space_group_name_H-M   'P 1'
#
loop_
_entity.id
_entity.type
_entity.pdbx_description
1 polymer ?
#
loop_
_entity_poly.entity_id
_entity_poly.type
_entity_poly.pdbx_seq_one_letter_code
_entity_poly.pdbx_strand_id
1 'polypeptide(L)'
;MRGFVNHVDLTVLDPERSLPFYEAVLGFMGYCKVSAHPRGYDFDLVKPGGGFCSVGIMRAEGEGRTRAHNRTSPGLHHLAWSAENRDDVDRLHACLIGIGATVLDAPADYPKYGQGYYAVFFADPDGLKLEYVHWPKP
;
A
#
# COMPACT_ATOMS: atom_id res chain seq x y z
N MET A 1 21.71 -8.17 -4.54
CA MET A 1 20.99 -7.11 -5.32
C MET A 1 20.96 -5.85 -4.48
N ARG A 2 21.46 -4.72 -5.01
CA ARG A 2 21.56 -3.46 -4.27
C ARG A 2 20.41 -2.52 -4.65
N GLY A 3 19.94 -1.71 -3.68
CA GLY A 3 18.99 -0.62 -3.92
C GLY A 3 17.51 -1.00 -3.95
N PHE A 4 17.17 -2.26 -3.73
CA PHE A 4 15.77 -2.62 -3.50
C PHE A 4 15.29 -2.10 -2.16
N VAL A 5 14.05 -1.65 -2.11
CA VAL A 5 13.43 -1.25 -0.86
C VAL A 5 13.36 -2.46 0.06
N ASN A 6 13.95 -2.34 1.25
CA ASN A 6 13.91 -3.37 2.27
C ASN A 6 12.58 -3.30 3.05
N HIS A 7 12.26 -2.12 3.54
CA HIS A 7 10.99 -1.89 4.25
C HIS A 7 10.52 -0.45 4.08
N VAL A 8 9.23 -0.27 4.30
CA VAL A 8 8.57 1.04 4.39
C VAL A 8 7.72 1.04 5.65
N ASP A 9 7.94 2.03 6.52
CA ASP A 9 7.09 2.26 7.68
C ASP A 9 6.17 3.44 7.40
N LEU A 10 4.87 3.20 7.48
CA LEU A 10 3.84 4.22 7.31
C LEU A 10 3.32 4.62 8.69
N THR A 11 3.30 5.92 8.96
CA THR A 11 2.65 6.41 10.17
C THR A 11 1.15 6.53 9.91
N VAL A 12 0.36 5.88 10.75
CA VAL A 12 -1.11 5.92 10.75
C VAL A 12 -1.60 6.50 12.07
N LEU A 13 -2.79 7.06 12.07
CA LEU A 13 -3.33 7.67 13.28
C LEU A 13 -3.54 6.62 14.38
N ASP A 14 -4.17 5.51 14.03
CA ASP A 14 -4.49 4.41 14.93
C ASP A 14 -4.28 3.06 14.23
N PRO A 15 -3.16 2.34 14.54
CA PRO A 15 -2.86 1.06 13.91
C PRO A 15 -3.95 0.01 14.07
N GLU A 16 -4.63 -0.02 15.22
CA GLU A 16 -5.72 -0.99 15.47
C GLU A 16 -6.92 -0.72 14.54
N ARG A 17 -7.24 0.54 14.29
CA ARG A 17 -8.28 0.94 13.34
C ARG A 17 -7.88 0.63 11.89
N SER A 18 -6.62 0.85 11.55
CA SER A 18 -6.10 0.64 10.20
C SER A 18 -5.79 -0.83 9.90
N LEU A 19 -5.63 -1.66 10.90
CA LEU A 19 -5.23 -3.06 10.76
C LEU A 19 -6.12 -3.87 9.80
N PRO A 20 -7.47 -3.83 9.88
CA PRO A 20 -8.31 -4.62 8.98
C PRO A 20 -8.08 -4.25 7.50
N PHE A 21 -7.87 -2.96 7.20
CA PHE A 21 -7.55 -2.51 5.85
C PHE A 21 -6.22 -3.10 5.35
N TYR A 22 -5.16 -2.95 6.14
CA TYR A 22 -3.83 -3.43 5.74
C TYR A 22 -3.75 -4.96 5.70
N GLU A 23 -4.43 -5.67 6.60
CA GLU A 23 -4.53 -7.14 6.52
C GLU A 23 -5.20 -7.59 5.22
N ALA A 24 -6.27 -6.92 4.80
CA ALA A 24 -6.95 -7.26 3.55
C ALA A 24 -6.10 -6.92 2.32
N VAL A 25 -5.55 -5.72 2.23
CA VAL A 25 -4.82 -5.23 1.06
C VAL A 25 -3.45 -5.90 0.94
N LEU A 26 -2.67 -5.91 2.00
CA LEU A 26 -1.34 -6.54 1.99
C LEU A 26 -1.47 -8.07 1.91
N GLY A 27 -2.46 -8.65 2.58
CA GLY A 27 -2.74 -10.09 2.49
C GLY A 27 -3.10 -10.52 1.08
N PHE A 28 -3.88 -9.72 0.35
CA PHE A 28 -4.16 -9.95 -1.08
C PHE A 28 -2.86 -10.01 -1.91
N MET A 29 -1.88 -9.16 -1.59
CA MET A 29 -0.59 -9.11 -2.27
C MET A 29 0.39 -10.21 -1.80
N GLY A 30 0.02 -11.03 -0.82
CA GLY A 30 0.84 -12.11 -0.29
C GLY A 30 1.67 -11.77 0.93
N TYR A 31 1.53 -10.57 1.50
CA TYR A 31 2.16 -10.23 2.78
C TYR A 31 1.50 -10.98 3.93
N CYS A 32 2.31 -11.35 4.92
CA CYS A 32 1.85 -11.94 6.17
C CYS A 32 2.18 -11.03 7.34
N LYS A 33 1.23 -10.82 8.24
CA LYS A 33 1.50 -10.12 9.51
C LYS A 33 2.46 -10.97 10.35
N VAL A 34 3.61 -10.41 10.69
CA VAL A 34 4.71 -11.12 11.37
C VAL A 34 4.92 -10.65 12.79
N SER A 35 4.58 -9.41 13.11
CA SER A 35 4.69 -8.90 14.47
C SER A 35 3.58 -7.93 14.82
N ALA A 36 3.31 -7.86 16.12
CA ALA A 36 2.52 -6.83 16.77
C ALA A 36 3.36 -6.28 17.93
N HIS A 37 3.43 -4.98 18.05
CA HIS A 37 4.20 -4.32 19.09
C HIS A 37 3.47 -3.03 19.55
N PRO A 38 3.90 -2.36 20.64
CA PRO A 38 3.17 -1.19 21.15
C PRO A 38 2.97 -0.06 20.16
N ARG A 39 3.85 0.05 19.14
CA ARG A 39 3.77 1.09 18.11
C ARG A 39 2.91 0.71 16.92
N GLY A 40 2.67 -0.57 16.66
CA GLY A 40 1.87 -1.00 15.52
C GLY A 40 2.10 -2.44 15.08
N TYR A 41 2.15 -2.64 13.77
CA TYR A 41 2.19 -3.97 13.16
C TYR A 41 3.16 -3.99 11.97
N ASP A 42 3.80 -5.14 11.75
CA ASP A 42 4.68 -5.38 10.60
C ASP A 42 4.13 -6.52 9.74
N PHE A 43 4.29 -6.36 8.43
CA PHE A 43 3.89 -7.32 7.41
C PHE A 43 5.08 -7.61 6.50
N ASP A 44 5.41 -8.88 6.30
CA ASP A 44 6.51 -9.32 5.45
C ASP A 44 6.01 -10.04 4.21
N LEU A 45 6.66 -9.75 3.09
CA LEU A 45 6.54 -10.49 1.84
C LEU A 45 7.88 -11.16 1.52
N VAL A 46 7.89 -12.50 1.51
CA VAL A 46 9.04 -13.28 1.07
C VAL A 46 9.02 -13.39 -0.45
N LYS A 47 10.09 -12.92 -1.09
CA LYS A 47 10.21 -12.95 -2.55
C LYS A 47 10.60 -14.31 -3.06
N PRO A 48 10.07 -14.78 -4.20
CA PRO A 48 10.58 -15.95 -4.89
C PRO A 48 12.09 -15.78 -5.17
N GLY A 49 12.88 -16.82 -4.87
CA GLY A 49 14.33 -16.75 -5.03
C GLY A 49 15.10 -16.10 -3.88
N GLY A 50 14.41 -15.74 -2.81
CA GLY A 50 15.01 -15.18 -1.58
C GLY A 50 14.90 -13.67 -1.47
N GLY A 51 15.18 -13.17 -0.27
CA GLY A 51 14.95 -11.80 0.09
C GLY A 51 13.52 -11.53 0.54
N PHE A 52 13.32 -10.40 1.21
CA PHE A 52 11.99 -9.98 1.67
C PHE A 52 11.86 -8.47 1.53
N CYS A 53 10.64 -7.99 1.58
CA CYS A 53 10.35 -6.61 1.88
C CYS A 53 9.26 -6.54 2.96
N SER A 54 9.27 -5.47 3.73
CA SER A 54 8.35 -5.30 4.85
C SER A 54 7.58 -3.99 4.71
N VAL A 55 6.35 -4.00 5.20
CA VAL A 55 5.53 -2.80 5.39
C VAL A 55 5.12 -2.76 6.85
N GLY A 56 5.49 -1.68 7.54
CA GLY A 56 5.06 -1.41 8.90
C GLY A 56 3.98 -0.34 8.92
N ILE A 57 3.04 -0.47 9.85
CA ILE A 57 2.11 0.60 10.21
C ILE A 57 2.36 1.02 11.64
N MET A 58 2.77 2.28 11.82
CA MET A 58 3.24 2.82 13.09
C MET A 58 2.30 3.88 13.61
N ARG A 59 2.11 3.92 14.92
CA ARG A 59 1.24 4.89 15.60
C ARG A 59 1.80 6.31 15.48
N ALA A 60 0.95 7.26 15.10
CA ALA A 60 1.27 8.68 15.17
C ALA A 60 1.52 9.11 16.63
N GLU A 61 2.49 10.00 16.83
CA GLU A 61 2.88 10.51 18.14
C GLU A 61 2.90 12.04 18.15
N GLY A 62 2.74 12.63 19.33
CA GLY A 62 2.84 14.07 19.53
C GLY A 62 1.88 14.86 18.65
N GLU A 63 2.37 15.90 17.99
CA GLU A 63 1.59 16.73 17.06
C GLU A 63 1.07 15.96 15.84
N GLY A 64 1.72 14.87 15.46
CA GLY A 64 1.29 14.01 14.35
C GLY A 64 -0.09 13.41 14.55
N ARG A 65 -0.56 13.26 15.81
CA ARG A 65 -1.88 12.70 16.14
C ARG A 65 -3.05 13.60 15.69
N THR A 66 -2.81 14.86 15.45
CA THR A 66 -3.83 15.84 15.07
C THR A 66 -3.62 16.44 13.69
N ARG A 67 -2.53 16.03 13.02
CA ARG A 67 -2.18 16.54 11.68
C ARG A 67 -2.64 15.56 10.60
N ALA A 68 -3.45 16.06 9.66
CA ALA A 68 -3.81 15.30 8.47
C ALA A 68 -2.60 15.13 7.55
N HIS A 69 -2.51 13.97 6.89
CA HIS A 69 -1.51 13.73 5.86
C HIS A 69 -1.75 14.66 4.65
N ASN A 70 -0.68 15.30 4.19
CA ASN A 70 -0.68 16.11 2.98
C ASN A 70 0.37 15.59 2.01
N ARG A 71 -0.06 14.88 0.97
CA ARG A 71 0.83 14.26 -0.02
C ARG A 71 1.58 15.25 -0.91
N THR A 72 1.19 16.51 -0.92
CA THR A 72 1.88 17.57 -1.68
C THR A 72 2.89 18.34 -0.83
N SER A 73 2.98 18.05 0.47
CA SER A 73 4.07 18.51 1.33
C SER A 73 5.26 17.55 1.25
N PRO A 74 6.49 17.99 1.58
CA PRO A 74 7.64 17.08 1.64
C PRO A 74 7.35 15.84 2.48
N GLY A 75 7.60 14.66 1.90
CA GLY A 75 7.32 13.36 2.52
C GLY A 75 6.75 12.38 1.51
N LEU A 76 5.88 11.49 1.97
CA LEU A 76 5.25 10.49 1.10
C LEU A 76 4.16 11.15 0.23
N HIS A 77 4.32 11.07 -1.09
CA HIS A 77 3.27 11.43 -2.03
C HIS A 77 2.27 10.28 -2.19
N HIS A 78 2.75 9.10 -2.52
CA HIS A 78 1.99 7.86 -2.57
C HIS A 78 2.95 6.66 -2.58
N LEU A 79 2.41 5.47 -2.33
CA LEU A 79 3.15 4.21 -2.40
C LEU A 79 2.46 3.30 -3.40
N ALA A 80 3.24 2.72 -4.31
CA ALA A 80 2.75 1.82 -5.35
C ALA A 80 3.35 0.43 -5.22
N TRP A 81 2.52 -0.60 -5.39
CA TRP A 81 2.93 -2.00 -5.50
C TRP A 81 2.70 -2.52 -6.91
N SER A 82 3.55 -3.44 -7.31
CA SER A 82 3.44 -4.10 -8.62
C SER A 82 2.41 -5.24 -8.59
N ALA A 83 1.49 -5.20 -9.53
CA ALA A 83 0.56 -6.28 -9.83
C ALA A 83 1.15 -7.23 -10.88
N GLU A 84 0.76 -8.50 -10.85
CA GLU A 84 1.23 -9.49 -11.83
C GLU A 84 0.69 -9.21 -13.24
N ASN A 85 -0.56 -8.78 -13.33
CA ASN A 85 -1.25 -8.51 -14.59
C ASN A 85 -2.44 -7.57 -14.34
N ARG A 86 -3.17 -7.21 -15.41
CA ARG A 86 -4.34 -6.32 -15.34
C ARG A 86 -5.48 -6.93 -14.51
N ASP A 87 -5.73 -8.22 -14.64
CA ASP A 87 -6.76 -8.92 -13.87
C ASP A 87 -6.47 -8.86 -12.37
N ASP A 88 -5.21 -8.90 -11.99
CA ASP A 88 -4.78 -8.77 -10.59
C ASP A 88 -5.13 -7.39 -10.02
N VAL A 89 -5.00 -6.32 -10.82
CA VAL A 89 -5.45 -4.97 -10.44
C VAL A 89 -6.97 -4.93 -10.24
N ASP A 90 -7.72 -5.54 -11.15
CA ASP A 90 -9.19 -5.60 -11.06
C ASP A 90 -9.65 -6.41 -9.84
N ARG A 91 -8.94 -7.49 -9.49
CA ARG A 91 -9.24 -8.30 -8.31
C ARG A 91 -8.96 -7.55 -7.01
N LEU A 92 -7.87 -6.77 -6.93
CA LEU A 92 -7.66 -5.91 -5.77
C LEU A 92 -8.78 -4.86 -5.66
N HIS A 93 -9.20 -4.26 -6.78
CA HIS A 93 -10.33 -3.32 -6.78
C HIS A 93 -11.59 -3.95 -6.18
N ALA A 94 -11.92 -5.18 -6.57
CA ALA A 94 -13.05 -5.90 -5.99
C ALA A 94 -12.89 -6.11 -4.47
N CYS A 95 -11.68 -6.43 -4.02
CA CYS A 95 -11.36 -6.54 -2.59
C CYS A 95 -11.59 -5.21 -1.86
N LEU A 96 -11.11 -4.11 -2.43
CA LEU A 96 -11.29 -2.76 -1.86
C LEU A 96 -12.77 -2.39 -1.72
N ILE A 97 -13.57 -2.65 -2.73
CA ILE A 97 -15.03 -2.45 -2.68
C ILE A 97 -15.64 -3.31 -1.58
N GLY A 98 -15.24 -4.58 -1.50
CA GLY A 98 -15.77 -5.53 -0.51
C GLY A 98 -15.51 -5.14 0.94
N ILE A 99 -14.40 -4.48 1.23
CA ILE A 99 -14.06 -3.99 2.58
C ILE A 99 -14.52 -2.54 2.84
N GLY A 100 -15.18 -1.91 1.87
CA GLY A 100 -15.62 -0.52 2.00
C GLY A 100 -14.49 0.51 1.98
N ALA A 101 -13.35 0.19 1.37
CA ALA A 101 -12.21 1.11 1.27
C ALA A 101 -12.52 2.28 0.31
N THR A 102 -11.80 3.38 0.49
CA THR A 102 -11.90 4.54 -0.39
C THR A 102 -11.11 4.28 -1.67
N VAL A 103 -11.81 4.17 -2.80
CA VAL A 103 -11.21 4.12 -4.14
C VAL A 103 -11.16 5.54 -4.67
N LEU A 104 -9.95 6.02 -5.00
CA LEU A 104 -9.74 7.36 -5.56
C LEU A 104 -9.98 7.36 -7.07
N ASP A 105 -9.39 6.39 -7.77
CA ASP A 105 -9.57 6.17 -9.20
C ASP A 105 -9.68 4.67 -9.44
N ALA A 106 -10.80 4.24 -10.00
CA ALA A 106 -11.03 2.85 -10.41
C ALA A 106 -9.98 2.40 -11.44
N PRO A 107 -9.78 1.07 -11.63
CA PRO A 107 -8.81 0.59 -12.59
C PRO A 107 -8.95 1.22 -13.97
N ALA A 108 -7.85 1.75 -14.49
CA ALA A 108 -7.82 2.43 -15.79
C ALA A 108 -6.42 2.38 -16.40
N ASP A 109 -6.36 2.61 -17.71
CA ASP A 109 -5.10 2.81 -18.42
C ASP A 109 -4.59 4.24 -18.26
N TYR A 110 -3.29 4.36 -18.02
CA TYR A 110 -2.58 5.63 -17.89
C TYR A 110 -1.41 5.70 -18.87
N PRO A 111 -1.67 5.85 -20.19
CA PRO A 111 -0.63 5.84 -21.21
C PRO A 111 0.40 6.96 -21.04
N LYS A 112 0.02 8.06 -20.37
CA LYS A 112 0.94 9.15 -20.03
C LYS A 112 2.07 8.74 -19.08
N TYR A 113 1.89 7.66 -18.30
CA TYR A 113 2.92 7.13 -17.40
C TYR A 113 3.76 6.04 -18.07
N GLY A 114 3.25 5.44 -19.13
CA GLY A 114 3.94 4.41 -19.90
C GLY A 114 2.95 3.50 -20.64
N GLN A 115 3.47 2.83 -21.67
CA GLN A 115 2.68 1.87 -22.42
C GLN A 115 2.28 0.69 -21.53
N GLY A 116 1.00 0.35 -21.53
CA GLY A 116 0.47 -0.76 -20.75
C GLY A 116 0.34 -0.48 -19.24
N TYR A 117 0.54 0.76 -18.81
CA TYR A 117 0.35 1.16 -17.41
C TYR A 117 -1.14 1.08 -17.05
N TYR A 118 -1.50 0.14 -16.18
CA TYR A 118 -2.87 -0.10 -15.73
C TYR A 118 -2.90 -0.15 -14.21
N ALA A 119 -3.68 0.72 -13.57
CA ALA A 119 -3.62 0.91 -12.13
C ALA A 119 -4.96 1.23 -11.49
N VAL A 120 -5.07 0.93 -10.21
CA VAL A 120 -6.08 1.43 -9.29
C VAL A 120 -5.42 2.29 -8.24
N PHE A 121 -6.02 3.45 -7.94
CA PHE A 121 -5.59 4.34 -6.87
C PHE A 121 -6.63 4.31 -5.75
N PHE A 122 -6.16 4.20 -4.52
CA PHE A 122 -7.02 4.09 -3.35
C PHE A 122 -6.37 4.78 -2.15
N ALA A 123 -7.10 4.91 -1.07
CA ALA A 123 -6.62 5.53 0.16
C ALA A 123 -6.78 4.57 1.34
N ASP A 124 -5.82 4.65 2.27
CA ASP A 124 -5.97 4.01 3.56
C ASP A 124 -6.97 4.79 4.45
N PRO A 125 -7.32 4.29 5.67
CA PRO A 125 -8.25 4.99 6.57
C PRO A 125 -7.85 6.42 6.94
N ASP A 126 -6.57 6.77 6.84
CA ASP A 126 -6.06 8.11 7.14
C ASP A 126 -5.87 8.99 5.89
N GLY A 127 -6.24 8.50 4.72
CA GLY A 127 -6.12 9.25 3.46
C GLY A 127 -4.75 9.14 2.79
N LEU A 128 -3.88 8.21 3.22
CA LEU A 128 -2.64 7.90 2.49
C LEU A 128 -2.98 7.36 1.12
N LYS A 129 -2.48 8.01 0.06
CA LYS A 129 -2.68 7.56 -1.31
C LYS A 129 -1.82 6.35 -1.61
N LEU A 130 -2.46 5.30 -2.08
CA LEU A 130 -1.86 4.02 -2.42
C LEU A 130 -2.23 3.64 -3.85
N GLU A 131 -1.39 2.82 -4.47
CA GLU A 131 -1.54 2.40 -5.86
C GLU A 131 -1.20 0.93 -6.02
N TYR A 132 -1.95 0.25 -6.86
CA TYR A 132 -1.61 -1.09 -7.33
C TYR A 132 -1.58 -1.08 -8.84
N VAL A 133 -0.42 -1.38 -9.43
CA VAL A 133 -0.16 -1.12 -10.84
C VAL A 133 0.45 -2.32 -11.55
N HIS A 134 -0.15 -2.67 -12.69
CA HIS A 134 0.51 -3.49 -13.69
C HIS A 134 1.19 -2.58 -14.71
N TRP A 135 2.51 -2.66 -14.76
CA TRP A 135 3.30 -1.92 -15.74
C TRP A 135 4.34 -2.84 -16.36
N PRO A 136 4.04 -3.38 -17.56
CA PRO A 136 4.95 -4.28 -18.25
C PRO A 136 6.14 -3.49 -18.80
N LYS A 137 7.13 -3.21 -17.95
CA LYS A 137 8.41 -2.67 -18.40
C LYS A 137 9.20 -3.75 -19.11
N PRO A 138 9.91 -3.42 -20.20
CA PRO A 138 10.81 -4.36 -20.86
C PRO A 138 11.98 -4.76 -19.95
#